data_92f452ceb6dfedd0c9cdfcebc2ae9423
#
_entry.id   92f452ceb6dfedd0c9cdfcebc2ae9423
#
_cell.length_a   1.000
_cell.length_b   1.000
_cell.length_c   1.000
_cell.angle_alpha   90.00
_cell.angle_beta   90.00
_cell.angle_gamma   90.00
#
_symmetry.space_group_name_H-M   'P 1'
#
loop_
_entity.id
_entity.type
_entity.pdbx_description
1 polymer ?
#
loop_
_entity_poly.entity_id
_entity_poly.type
_entity_poly.pdbx_seq_one_letter_code
_entity_poly.pdbx_strand_id
1 'polypeptide(L)'
;RRTRKHAVVVFASQQDYVDRLNGTAPNIEKSKGYYAVKRRQSLFYLGDPSLQKTWLHEATHQLFQERFAARQSVGDRSNFWLVEGIAMYMESLVDKGQYATLGGMFSGRLQYARFNLFSRQFFRPIEELCELGQQEFQNDPRVRQLYSESAGVTHWLMSGSETKRQKHIMELLKSVYQAKAQPDTLLTLTGWSIDSANRDYIRLVRPLKANLRQFPP
;
A
#
# COMPACT_ATOMS: atom_id res chain seq x y z
N ARG A 1 -23.22 -16.38 11.33
CA ARG A 1 -23.15 -15.27 10.34
C ARG A 1 -22.65 -15.86 9.02
N ARG A 2 -23.45 -15.81 7.95
CA ARG A 2 -22.97 -16.16 6.61
C ARG A 2 -21.85 -15.15 6.25
N THR A 3 -20.63 -15.62 6.14
CA THR A 3 -19.53 -14.84 5.58
C THR A 3 -19.83 -14.57 4.11
N ARG A 4 -19.92 -13.30 3.74
CA ARG A 4 -20.12 -12.91 2.34
C ARG A 4 -18.86 -13.30 1.56
N LYS A 5 -19.04 -14.02 0.46
CA LYS A 5 -17.92 -14.34 -0.45
C LYS A 5 -17.49 -13.09 -1.20
N HIS A 6 -16.19 -12.90 -1.34
CA HIS A 6 -15.60 -11.86 -2.17
C HIS A 6 -15.54 -12.33 -3.63
N ALA A 7 -15.98 -11.50 -4.56
CA ALA A 7 -16.00 -11.85 -5.96
C ALA A 7 -14.64 -11.53 -6.60
N VAL A 8 -14.10 -12.51 -7.31
CA VAL A 8 -12.85 -12.38 -8.08
C VAL A 8 -13.12 -12.82 -9.51
N VAL A 9 -12.62 -12.06 -10.48
CA VAL A 9 -12.71 -12.37 -11.91
C VAL A 9 -11.29 -12.45 -12.48
N VAL A 10 -11.00 -13.55 -13.14
CA VAL A 10 -9.70 -13.76 -13.80
C VAL A 10 -9.93 -13.91 -15.29
N PHE A 11 -9.35 -13.00 -16.07
CA PHE A 11 -9.42 -13.04 -17.54
C PHE A 11 -8.34 -13.97 -18.09
N ALA A 12 -8.59 -14.55 -19.24
CA ALA A 12 -7.65 -15.47 -19.88
C ALA A 12 -6.39 -14.74 -20.38
N SER A 13 -6.52 -13.46 -20.76
CA SER A 13 -5.43 -12.66 -21.28
C SER A 13 -5.49 -11.20 -20.81
N GLN A 14 -4.38 -10.48 -20.96
CA GLN A 14 -4.36 -9.02 -20.76
C GLN A 14 -5.30 -8.30 -21.73
N GLN A 15 -5.40 -8.77 -22.96
CA GLN A 15 -6.26 -8.17 -23.98
C GLN A 15 -7.73 -8.24 -23.55
N ASP A 16 -8.21 -9.42 -23.13
CA ASP A 16 -9.59 -9.59 -22.66
C ASP A 16 -9.88 -8.70 -21.44
N TYR A 17 -8.90 -8.56 -20.54
CA TYR A 17 -8.97 -7.69 -19.36
C TYR A 17 -9.13 -6.23 -19.78
N VAL A 18 -8.27 -5.75 -20.68
CA VAL A 18 -8.28 -4.36 -21.16
C VAL A 18 -9.57 -4.07 -21.91
N ASP A 19 -9.97 -4.93 -22.86
CA ASP A 19 -11.17 -4.74 -23.69
C ASP A 19 -12.43 -4.68 -22.80
N ARG A 20 -12.50 -5.54 -21.79
CA ARG A 20 -13.66 -5.60 -20.87
C ARG A 20 -13.74 -4.40 -19.93
N LEU A 21 -12.61 -3.81 -19.57
CA LEU A 21 -12.51 -2.73 -18.60
C LEU A 21 -12.26 -1.35 -19.24
N ASN A 22 -12.13 -1.30 -20.56
CA ASN A 22 -11.97 -0.05 -21.28
C ASN A 22 -13.08 0.95 -20.89
N GLY A 23 -12.69 2.20 -20.60
CA GLY A 23 -13.59 3.23 -20.10
C GLY A 23 -14.06 3.06 -18.64
N THR A 24 -13.64 1.98 -17.94
CA THR A 24 -14.01 1.78 -16.52
C THR A 24 -13.06 2.52 -15.56
N ALA A 25 -11.78 2.55 -15.88
CA ALA A 25 -10.77 3.25 -15.11
C ALA A 25 -9.71 3.88 -16.02
N PRO A 26 -9.11 5.03 -15.64
CA PRO A 26 -8.00 5.61 -16.36
C PRO A 26 -6.80 4.66 -16.43
N ASN A 27 -6.12 4.63 -17.58
CA ASN A 27 -4.88 3.85 -17.78
C ASN A 27 -5.01 2.34 -17.49
N ILE A 28 -6.20 1.75 -17.71
CA ILE A 28 -6.44 0.33 -17.44
C ILE A 28 -5.47 -0.58 -18.21
N GLU A 29 -5.00 -0.13 -19.36
CA GLU A 29 -4.03 -0.83 -20.20
C GLU A 29 -2.65 -1.00 -19.54
N LYS A 30 -2.34 -0.17 -18.54
CA LYS A 30 -1.11 -0.25 -17.73
C LYS A 30 -1.30 -0.99 -16.41
N SER A 31 -2.56 -1.25 -16.06
CA SER A 31 -2.92 -1.95 -14.81
C SER A 31 -2.69 -3.44 -14.96
N LYS A 32 -2.23 -4.06 -13.87
CA LYS A 32 -2.06 -5.51 -13.76
C LYS A 32 -3.22 -6.20 -13.05
N GLY A 33 -4.01 -5.42 -12.34
CA GLY A 33 -5.23 -5.81 -11.65
C GLY A 33 -6.02 -4.56 -11.26
N TYR A 34 -7.25 -4.74 -10.89
CA TYR A 34 -8.13 -3.62 -10.54
C TYR A 34 -9.24 -4.07 -9.59
N TYR A 35 -9.39 -3.39 -8.47
CA TYR A 35 -10.57 -3.55 -7.63
C TYR A 35 -11.67 -2.59 -8.04
N ALA A 36 -12.72 -3.11 -8.66
CA ALA A 36 -13.89 -2.35 -9.09
C ALA A 36 -14.84 -2.12 -7.91
N VAL A 37 -14.70 -1.00 -7.21
CA VAL A 37 -15.47 -0.65 -6.00
C VAL A 37 -16.97 -0.79 -6.22
N LYS A 38 -17.51 -0.24 -7.31
CA LYS A 38 -18.95 -0.28 -7.64
C LYS A 38 -19.48 -1.71 -7.83
N ARG A 39 -18.66 -2.58 -8.42
CA ARG A 39 -19.00 -4.00 -8.68
C ARG A 39 -18.62 -4.90 -7.51
N ARG A 40 -17.76 -4.44 -6.61
CA ARG A 40 -17.20 -5.22 -5.50
C ARG A 40 -16.48 -6.48 -6.01
N GLN A 41 -15.66 -6.31 -7.02
CA GLN A 41 -14.94 -7.38 -7.71
C GLN A 41 -13.48 -7.00 -7.89
N SER A 42 -12.59 -7.90 -7.53
CA SER A 42 -11.19 -7.82 -7.94
C SER A 42 -11.01 -8.53 -9.28
N LEU A 43 -10.36 -7.87 -10.22
CA LEU A 43 -10.24 -8.30 -11.60
C LEU A 43 -8.76 -8.42 -11.96
N PHE A 44 -8.37 -9.53 -12.57
CA PHE A 44 -7.00 -9.88 -12.94
C PHE A 44 -6.97 -10.59 -14.29
N TYR A 45 -5.76 -10.81 -14.83
CA TYR A 45 -5.57 -11.65 -16.00
C TYR A 45 -4.41 -12.63 -15.79
N LEU A 46 -4.45 -13.74 -16.50
CA LEU A 46 -3.40 -14.76 -16.48
C LEU A 46 -2.19 -14.32 -17.30
N GLY A 47 -1.03 -14.90 -16.99
CA GLY A 47 0.22 -14.68 -17.73
C GLY A 47 1.11 -13.57 -17.17
N ASP A 48 0.67 -12.72 -16.23
CA ASP A 48 1.55 -11.76 -15.57
C ASP A 48 2.41 -12.46 -14.51
N PRO A 49 3.77 -12.33 -14.59
CA PRO A 49 4.66 -12.95 -13.58
C PRO A 49 4.45 -12.43 -12.16
N SER A 50 3.85 -11.25 -12.00
CA SER A 50 3.56 -10.65 -10.71
C SER A 50 2.14 -10.92 -10.20
N LEU A 51 1.37 -11.80 -10.85
CA LEU A 51 -0.05 -12.05 -10.58
C LEU A 51 -0.34 -12.26 -9.08
N GLN A 52 0.46 -13.06 -8.38
CA GLN A 52 0.26 -13.30 -6.95
C GLN A 52 0.36 -12.01 -6.12
N LYS A 53 1.35 -11.16 -6.41
CA LYS A 53 1.50 -9.87 -5.70
C LYS A 53 0.36 -8.92 -6.03
N THR A 54 -0.01 -8.83 -7.29
CA THR A 54 -1.14 -8.02 -7.76
C THR A 54 -2.44 -8.48 -7.11
N TRP A 55 -2.64 -9.79 -7.04
CA TRP A 55 -3.80 -10.36 -6.36
C TRP A 55 -3.85 -9.96 -4.88
N LEU A 56 -2.76 -10.11 -4.14
CA LEU A 56 -2.69 -9.70 -2.73
C LEU A 56 -2.96 -8.20 -2.56
N HIS A 57 -2.46 -7.37 -3.48
CA HIS A 57 -2.69 -5.94 -3.51
C HIS A 57 -4.19 -5.61 -3.64
N GLU A 58 -4.82 -6.06 -4.73
CA GLU A 58 -6.23 -5.76 -5.01
C GLU A 58 -7.19 -6.43 -4.01
N ALA A 59 -6.87 -7.63 -3.55
CA ALA A 59 -7.63 -8.31 -2.50
C ALA A 59 -7.58 -7.51 -1.19
N THR A 60 -6.49 -6.83 -0.90
CA THR A 60 -6.38 -5.95 0.28
C THR A 60 -7.34 -4.77 0.16
N HIS A 61 -7.37 -4.09 -0.97
CA HIS A 61 -8.34 -3.03 -1.22
C HIS A 61 -9.78 -3.54 -1.06
N GLN A 62 -10.09 -4.69 -1.67
CA GLN A 62 -11.42 -5.31 -1.58
C GLN A 62 -11.80 -5.61 -0.13
N LEU A 63 -10.92 -6.28 0.62
CA LEU A 63 -11.21 -6.70 2.00
C LEU A 63 -11.46 -5.50 2.91
N PHE A 64 -10.64 -4.47 2.84
CA PHE A 64 -10.81 -3.27 3.66
C PHE A 64 -12.04 -2.47 3.23
N GLN A 65 -12.23 -2.25 1.92
CA GLN A 65 -13.39 -1.54 1.39
C GLN A 65 -14.71 -2.22 1.83
N GLU A 66 -14.77 -3.54 1.71
CA GLU A 66 -15.96 -4.30 2.05
C GLU A 66 -16.13 -4.47 3.57
N ARG A 67 -15.03 -4.60 4.31
CA ARG A 67 -15.06 -4.72 5.77
C ARG A 67 -15.59 -3.47 6.44
N PHE A 68 -15.19 -2.31 5.98
CA PHE A 68 -15.60 -1.02 6.53
C PHE A 68 -16.84 -0.45 5.82
N ALA A 69 -17.40 -1.17 4.83
CA ALA A 69 -18.55 -0.75 4.02
C ALA A 69 -18.35 0.65 3.40
N ALA A 70 -17.12 0.97 3.02
CA ALA A 70 -16.80 2.25 2.42
C ALA A 70 -17.55 2.41 1.09
N ARG A 71 -18.26 3.53 0.92
CA ARG A 71 -19.13 3.78 -0.24
C ARG A 71 -18.54 4.75 -1.25
N GLN A 72 -17.45 5.39 -0.91
CA GLN A 72 -16.78 6.43 -1.70
C GLN A 72 -15.30 6.11 -1.87
N SER A 73 -14.60 6.93 -2.64
CA SER A 73 -13.14 6.85 -2.76
C SER A 73 -12.49 6.97 -1.39
N VAL A 74 -11.62 6.03 -1.09
CA VAL A 74 -10.92 5.95 0.19
C VAL A 74 -9.63 6.75 0.08
N GLY A 75 -9.34 7.58 1.09
CA GLY A 75 -8.16 8.45 1.04
C GLY A 75 -8.30 9.61 0.04
N ASP A 76 -9.52 9.99 -0.33
CA ASP A 76 -9.79 11.02 -1.34
C ASP A 76 -9.18 12.37 -0.98
N ARG A 77 -9.26 12.77 0.28
CA ARG A 77 -8.81 14.09 0.77
C ARG A 77 -7.44 14.09 1.43
N SER A 78 -7.04 12.97 2.01
CA SER A 78 -5.79 12.82 2.76
C SER A 78 -5.47 11.36 3.04
N ASN A 79 -4.24 11.07 3.45
CA ASN A 79 -3.82 9.74 3.87
C ASN A 79 -3.97 8.64 2.80
N PHE A 80 -3.98 8.99 1.51
CA PHE A 80 -4.04 8.00 0.42
C PHE A 80 -2.82 7.07 0.43
N TRP A 81 -1.68 7.57 0.89
CA TRP A 81 -0.47 6.78 1.06
C TRP A 81 -0.70 5.48 1.85
N LEU A 82 -1.59 5.51 2.86
CA LEU A 82 -1.83 4.34 3.69
C LEU A 82 -2.69 3.31 2.98
N VAL A 83 -3.62 3.74 2.13
CA VAL A 83 -4.46 2.85 1.31
C VAL A 83 -3.57 2.00 0.40
N GLU A 84 -2.62 2.64 -0.27
CA GLU A 84 -1.64 1.96 -1.13
C GLU A 84 -0.55 1.24 -0.32
N GLY A 85 -0.10 1.88 0.74
CA GLY A 85 0.96 1.33 1.60
C GLY A 85 0.59 -0.01 2.22
N ILE A 86 -0.65 -0.18 2.71
CA ILE A 86 -1.08 -1.46 3.29
C ILE A 86 -1.24 -2.53 2.20
N ALA A 87 -1.72 -2.18 1.02
CA ALA A 87 -1.81 -3.11 -0.09
C ALA A 87 -0.42 -3.60 -0.52
N MET A 88 0.55 -2.68 -0.64
CA MET A 88 1.95 -3.03 -0.94
C MET A 88 2.62 -3.82 0.20
N TYR A 89 2.25 -3.60 1.45
CA TYR A 89 2.74 -4.42 2.57
C TYR A 89 2.25 -5.85 2.44
N MET A 90 0.98 -6.06 2.06
CA MET A 90 0.42 -7.39 1.83
C MET A 90 1.03 -8.13 0.64
N GLU A 91 1.57 -7.42 -0.37
CA GLU A 91 2.36 -8.05 -1.44
C GLU A 91 3.58 -8.84 -0.94
N SER A 92 4.04 -8.56 0.29
CA SER A 92 5.16 -9.26 0.93
C SER A 92 4.79 -10.61 1.57
N LEU A 93 3.53 -11.02 1.50
CA LEU A 93 3.07 -12.30 2.02
C LEU A 93 3.72 -13.44 1.25
N VAL A 94 4.38 -14.34 1.99
CA VAL A 94 4.99 -15.55 1.46
C VAL A 94 4.44 -16.74 2.21
N ASP A 95 3.75 -17.62 1.47
CA ASP A 95 3.30 -18.91 1.98
C ASP A 95 4.49 -19.88 2.06
N LYS A 96 4.66 -20.52 3.22
CA LYS A 96 5.66 -21.55 3.51
C LYS A 96 5.02 -22.92 3.78
N GLY A 97 3.75 -23.09 3.44
CA GLY A 97 2.96 -24.27 3.63
C GLY A 97 2.37 -24.40 5.04
N GLN A 98 3.21 -24.55 6.05
CA GLN A 98 2.77 -24.66 7.46
C GLN A 98 2.58 -23.31 8.16
N TYR A 99 3.19 -22.27 7.64
CA TYR A 99 3.08 -20.89 8.12
C TYR A 99 3.25 -19.90 6.97
N ALA A 100 2.88 -18.69 7.18
CA ALA A 100 3.13 -17.60 6.24
C ALA A 100 3.97 -16.50 6.90
N THR A 101 4.80 -15.81 6.11
CA THR A 101 5.56 -14.64 6.55
C THR A 101 5.03 -13.40 5.86
N LEU A 102 5.01 -12.28 6.59
CA LEU A 102 4.53 -10.99 6.11
C LEU A 102 5.50 -9.89 6.57
N GLY A 103 5.74 -8.90 5.73
CA GLY A 103 6.57 -7.74 6.07
C GLY A 103 8.07 -8.05 6.15
N GLY A 104 8.56 -9.03 5.39
CA GLY A 104 9.99 -9.37 5.39
C GLY A 104 10.88 -8.20 4.97
N MET A 105 12.05 -8.07 5.63
CA MET A 105 13.03 -6.99 5.39
C MET A 105 13.58 -6.96 3.96
N PHE A 106 13.41 -8.04 3.20
CA PHE A 106 13.83 -8.18 1.80
C PHE A 106 12.69 -8.01 0.81
N SER A 107 11.51 -7.53 1.24
CA SER A 107 10.43 -7.24 0.29
C SER A 107 10.88 -6.20 -0.73
N GLY A 108 10.56 -6.42 -2.01
CA GLY A 108 10.98 -5.53 -3.09
C GLY A 108 10.54 -4.08 -2.87
N ARG A 109 9.34 -3.86 -2.34
CA ARG A 109 8.83 -2.52 -2.05
C ARG A 109 9.67 -1.78 -1.00
N LEU A 110 10.07 -2.46 0.07
CA LEU A 110 10.94 -1.88 1.08
C LEU A 110 12.35 -1.59 0.53
N GLN A 111 12.88 -2.46 -0.35
CA GLN A 111 14.17 -2.21 -0.99
C GLN A 111 14.11 -0.96 -1.90
N TYR A 112 13.03 -0.75 -2.63
CA TYR A 112 12.82 0.48 -3.41
C TYR A 112 12.72 1.72 -2.53
N ALA A 113 12.04 1.66 -1.39
CA ALA A 113 11.99 2.75 -0.43
C ALA A 113 13.41 3.12 0.06
N ARG A 114 14.22 2.12 0.40
CA ARG A 114 15.63 2.29 0.78
C ARG A 114 16.44 2.94 -0.33
N PHE A 115 16.33 2.43 -1.54
CA PHE A 115 17.05 2.97 -2.70
C PHE A 115 16.68 4.43 -2.97
N ASN A 116 15.39 4.76 -2.94
CA ASN A 116 14.94 6.14 -3.13
C ASN A 116 15.46 7.05 -2.03
N LEU A 117 15.39 6.64 -0.77
CA LEU A 117 15.83 7.46 0.37
C LEU A 117 17.35 7.68 0.37
N PHE A 118 18.15 6.62 0.17
CA PHE A 118 19.61 6.69 0.37
C PHE A 118 20.43 6.94 -0.91
N SER A 119 19.94 6.50 -2.07
CA SER A 119 20.64 6.66 -3.34
C SER A 119 20.11 7.82 -4.16
N ARG A 120 18.80 8.07 -4.13
CA ARG A 120 18.16 9.18 -4.87
C ARG A 120 17.87 10.39 -4.00
N GLN A 121 18.16 10.31 -2.70
CA GLN A 121 17.88 11.36 -1.72
C GLN A 121 16.42 11.84 -1.75
N PHE A 122 15.51 10.94 -2.09
CA PHE A 122 14.09 11.22 -2.09
C PHE A 122 13.52 10.90 -0.72
N PHE A 123 13.01 11.91 -0.07
CA PHE A 123 12.28 11.81 1.19
C PHE A 123 11.16 12.84 1.20
N ARG A 124 9.96 12.41 1.49
CA ARG A 124 8.84 13.29 1.81
C ARG A 124 8.49 13.09 3.28
N PRO A 125 8.51 14.14 4.09
CA PRO A 125 8.11 14.07 5.50
C PRO A 125 6.76 13.41 5.67
N ILE A 126 6.58 12.63 6.75
CA ILE A 126 5.37 11.83 6.96
C ILE A 126 4.12 12.71 7.00
N GLU A 127 4.21 13.91 7.56
CA GLU A 127 3.11 14.89 7.57
C GLU A 127 2.69 15.31 6.16
N GLU A 128 3.63 15.61 5.27
CA GLU A 128 3.33 15.95 3.89
C GLU A 128 2.72 14.77 3.13
N LEU A 129 3.18 13.55 3.44
CA LEU A 129 2.61 12.34 2.86
C LEU A 129 1.18 12.13 3.34
N CYS A 130 0.87 12.47 4.59
CA CYS A 130 -0.47 12.41 5.16
C CYS A 130 -1.44 13.43 4.56
N GLU A 131 -0.96 14.57 4.09
CA GLU A 131 -1.77 15.59 3.44
C GLU A 131 -2.30 15.15 2.07
N LEU A 132 -1.59 14.25 1.38
CA LEU A 132 -1.95 13.87 0.02
C LEU A 132 -3.23 13.04 -0.02
N GLY A 133 -4.23 13.58 -0.71
CA GLY A 133 -5.39 12.84 -1.18
C GLY A 133 -5.08 12.02 -2.44
N GLN A 134 -6.06 11.25 -2.90
CA GLN A 134 -5.87 10.34 -4.05
C GLN A 134 -5.42 11.10 -5.31
N GLN A 135 -6.04 12.21 -5.63
CA GLN A 135 -5.72 12.96 -6.85
C GLN A 135 -4.32 13.56 -6.81
N GLU A 136 -3.97 14.23 -5.71
CA GLU A 136 -2.65 14.84 -5.53
C GLU A 136 -1.56 13.78 -5.58
N PHE A 137 -1.79 12.65 -4.91
CA PHE A 137 -0.85 11.53 -4.88
C PHE A 137 -0.62 10.93 -6.28
N GLN A 138 -1.71 10.63 -7.00
CA GLN A 138 -1.63 9.96 -8.30
C GLN A 138 -1.12 10.85 -9.43
N ASN A 139 -1.29 12.17 -9.33
CA ASN A 139 -0.83 13.14 -10.31
C ASN A 139 0.56 13.73 -9.99
N ASP A 140 1.17 13.40 -8.85
CA ASP A 140 2.54 13.86 -8.52
C ASP A 140 3.53 13.31 -9.55
N PRO A 141 4.41 14.14 -10.13
CA PRO A 141 5.45 13.68 -11.06
C PRO A 141 6.35 12.58 -10.49
N ARG A 142 6.45 12.49 -9.18
CA ARG A 142 7.24 11.52 -8.42
C ARG A 142 6.38 10.40 -7.84
N VAL A 143 5.23 10.11 -8.43
CA VAL A 143 4.27 9.11 -7.94
C VAL A 143 4.92 7.75 -7.64
N ARG A 144 5.88 7.30 -8.44
CA ARG A 144 6.60 6.03 -8.20
C ARG A 144 7.40 6.05 -6.92
N GLN A 145 8.03 7.18 -6.60
CA GLN A 145 8.74 7.38 -5.34
C GLN A 145 7.76 7.43 -4.16
N LEU A 146 6.63 8.12 -4.31
CA LEU A 146 5.57 8.17 -3.30
C LEU A 146 5.03 6.78 -2.97
N TYR A 147 4.76 5.94 -3.97
CA TYR A 147 4.39 4.53 -3.74
C TYR A 147 5.45 3.78 -2.92
N SER A 148 6.72 3.95 -3.27
CA SER A 148 7.81 3.28 -2.55
C SER A 148 7.92 3.77 -1.11
N GLU A 149 7.80 5.06 -0.89
CA GLU A 149 7.84 5.66 0.45
C GLU A 149 6.65 5.23 1.29
N SER A 150 5.44 5.23 0.71
CA SER A 150 4.23 4.70 1.35
C SER A 150 4.41 3.27 1.83
N ALA A 151 5.02 2.42 0.99
CA ALA A 151 5.37 1.05 1.37
C ALA A 151 6.39 1.01 2.52
N GLY A 152 7.40 1.88 2.49
CA GLY A 152 8.41 1.99 3.54
C GLY A 152 7.83 2.45 4.88
N VAL A 153 7.03 3.51 4.87
CA VAL A 153 6.35 4.04 6.07
C VAL A 153 5.39 3.01 6.65
N THR A 154 4.60 2.34 5.81
CA THR A 154 3.71 1.27 6.27
C THR A 154 4.49 0.11 6.88
N HIS A 155 5.60 -0.28 6.24
CA HIS A 155 6.47 -1.32 6.78
C HIS A 155 7.03 -0.91 8.15
N TRP A 156 7.47 0.33 8.32
CA TRP A 156 7.93 0.87 9.61
C TRP A 156 6.83 0.77 10.68
N LEU A 157 5.61 1.18 10.37
CA LEU A 157 4.48 1.12 11.30
C LEU A 157 4.07 -0.32 11.65
N MET A 158 4.19 -1.25 10.70
CA MET A 158 3.86 -2.66 10.90
C MET A 158 5.00 -3.48 11.51
N SER A 159 6.23 -2.96 11.49
CA SER A 159 7.42 -3.65 11.99
C SER A 159 7.64 -3.39 13.48
N GLY A 160 8.24 -4.39 14.14
CA GLY A 160 8.66 -4.31 15.54
C GLY A 160 7.73 -5.02 16.49
N SER A 161 8.26 -5.29 17.71
CA SER A 161 7.55 -5.93 18.81
C SER A 161 6.51 -5.04 19.50
N GLU A 162 6.40 -3.78 19.07
CA GLU A 162 5.48 -2.83 19.66
C GLU A 162 4.06 -3.02 19.10
N THR A 163 3.27 -3.84 19.76
CA THR A 163 1.83 -4.01 19.53
C THR A 163 1.06 -2.68 19.46
N LYS A 164 1.59 -1.62 20.08
CA LYS A 164 1.02 -0.26 20.05
C LYS A 164 1.03 0.34 18.65
N ARG A 165 2.13 0.26 17.88
CA ARG A 165 2.19 0.82 16.52
C ARG A 165 1.19 0.14 15.60
N GLN A 166 1.13 -1.20 15.65
CA GLN A 166 0.17 -1.96 14.85
C GLN A 166 -1.28 -1.59 15.18
N LYS A 167 -1.58 -1.33 16.44
CA LYS A 167 -2.90 -0.85 16.86
C LYS A 167 -3.22 0.52 16.23
N HIS A 168 -2.28 1.47 16.30
CA HIS A 168 -2.48 2.81 15.75
C HIS A 168 -2.67 2.80 14.23
N ILE A 169 -1.89 1.99 13.49
CA ILE A 169 -2.08 1.89 12.03
C ILE A 169 -3.45 1.29 11.69
N MET A 170 -3.93 0.33 12.46
CA MET A 170 -5.27 -0.26 12.26
C MET A 170 -6.39 0.74 12.57
N GLU A 171 -6.22 1.58 13.58
CA GLU A 171 -7.15 2.66 13.90
C GLU A 171 -7.14 3.75 12.82
N LEU A 172 -5.97 4.12 12.32
CA LEU A 172 -5.83 5.05 11.19
C LEU A 172 -6.50 4.48 9.93
N LEU A 173 -6.21 3.23 9.57
CA LEU A 173 -6.86 2.55 8.44
C LEU A 173 -8.38 2.60 8.55
N LYS A 174 -8.92 2.27 9.72
CA LYS A 174 -10.35 2.35 9.96
C LYS A 174 -10.87 3.77 9.73
N SER A 175 -10.18 4.79 10.21
CA SER A 175 -10.56 6.19 10.05
C SER A 175 -10.52 6.63 8.58
N VAL A 176 -9.49 6.21 7.82
CA VAL A 176 -9.37 6.48 6.37
C VAL A 176 -10.52 5.84 5.60
N TYR A 177 -10.80 4.55 5.84
CA TYR A 177 -11.88 3.84 5.15
C TYR A 177 -13.29 4.31 5.56
N GLN A 178 -13.42 4.97 6.70
CA GLN A 178 -14.67 5.61 7.15
C GLN A 178 -14.78 7.09 6.76
N ALA A 179 -13.81 7.61 6.00
CA ALA A 179 -13.71 9.03 5.61
C ALA A 179 -13.71 10.01 6.82
N LYS A 180 -13.08 9.59 7.92
CA LYS A 180 -12.95 10.39 9.16
C LYS A 180 -11.52 10.87 9.39
N ALA A 181 -10.55 10.31 8.69
CA ALA A 181 -9.15 10.69 8.85
C ALA A 181 -8.91 12.10 8.34
N GLN A 182 -8.12 12.84 9.11
CA GLN A 182 -7.54 14.13 8.77
C GLN A 182 -6.03 13.95 8.56
N PRO A 183 -5.31 14.88 7.96
CA PRO A 183 -3.85 14.78 7.78
C PRO A 183 -3.09 14.50 9.09
N ASP A 184 -3.51 15.08 10.19
CA ASP A 184 -2.89 14.93 11.51
C ASP A 184 -3.33 13.69 12.30
N THR A 185 -4.23 12.89 11.78
CA THR A 185 -4.82 11.75 12.52
C THR A 185 -3.76 10.76 13.00
N LEU A 186 -2.72 10.48 12.21
CA LEU A 186 -1.63 9.60 12.65
C LEU A 186 -0.92 10.14 13.89
N LEU A 187 -0.58 11.42 13.88
CA LEU A 187 0.14 12.07 14.98
C LEU A 187 -0.74 12.19 16.23
N THR A 188 -2.02 12.49 16.04
CA THR A 188 -3.01 12.53 17.12
C THR A 188 -3.18 11.17 17.79
N LEU A 189 -3.28 10.09 17.00
CA LEU A 189 -3.42 8.72 17.52
C LEU A 189 -2.17 8.24 18.27
N THR A 190 -1.00 8.64 17.82
CA THR A 190 0.27 8.15 18.36
C THR A 190 0.85 9.03 19.46
N GLY A 191 0.55 10.32 19.44
CA GLY A 191 1.20 11.33 20.29
C GLY A 191 2.66 11.61 19.90
N TRP A 192 3.11 11.17 18.72
CA TRP A 192 4.49 11.39 18.26
C TRP A 192 4.66 12.82 17.74
N SER A 193 5.88 13.35 17.93
CA SER A 193 6.28 14.51 17.15
C SER A 193 6.68 14.07 15.73
N ILE A 194 6.44 14.94 14.77
CA ILE A 194 6.82 14.77 13.36
C ILE A 194 8.29 14.37 13.24
N ASP A 195 9.17 15.12 13.90
CA ASP A 195 10.60 14.87 13.86
C ASP A 195 10.99 13.49 14.41
N SER A 196 10.33 13.03 15.47
CA SER A 196 10.63 11.70 16.01
C SER A 196 10.14 10.59 15.07
N ALA A 197 8.95 10.74 14.47
CA ALA A 197 8.41 9.80 13.51
C ALA A 197 9.30 9.68 12.26
N ASN A 198 9.70 10.82 11.69
CA ASN A 198 10.58 10.86 10.53
C ASN A 198 11.96 10.23 10.81
N ARG A 199 12.59 10.57 11.96
CA ARG A 199 13.86 9.96 12.37
C ARG A 199 13.76 8.44 12.57
N ASP A 200 12.69 7.97 13.21
CA ASP A 200 12.50 6.56 13.49
C ASP A 200 12.25 5.76 12.19
N TYR A 201 11.46 6.30 11.27
CA TYR A 201 11.28 5.72 9.94
C TYR A 201 12.62 5.60 9.20
N ILE A 202 13.37 6.71 9.08
CA ILE A 202 14.67 6.73 8.40
C ILE A 202 15.65 5.72 9.05
N ARG A 203 15.66 5.62 10.38
CA ARG A 203 16.50 4.67 11.12
C ARG A 203 16.15 3.22 10.79
N LEU A 204 14.86 2.88 10.74
CA LEU A 204 14.42 1.51 10.44
C LEU A 204 14.76 1.12 9.01
N VAL A 205 14.52 1.99 8.04
CA VAL A 205 14.77 1.66 6.63
C VAL A 205 16.25 1.72 6.26
N ARG A 206 17.11 2.26 7.13
CA ARG A 206 18.55 2.28 6.89
C ARG A 206 19.11 0.86 6.75
N PRO A 207 19.79 0.53 5.64
CA PRO A 207 20.36 -0.80 5.48
C PRO A 207 21.47 -1.04 6.50
N LEU A 208 21.54 -2.24 7.04
CA LEU A 208 22.71 -2.69 7.78
C LEU A 208 23.93 -2.66 6.83
N LYS A 209 25.09 -2.16 7.30
CA LYS A 209 26.29 -1.92 6.49
C LYS A 209 26.73 -3.07 5.54
N ALA A 210 26.34 -4.30 5.86
CA ALA A 210 26.67 -5.49 5.08
C ALA A 210 25.88 -5.63 3.75
N ASN A 211 24.77 -4.94 3.55
CA ASN A 211 23.84 -5.20 2.44
C ASN A 211 23.83 -4.14 1.33
N LEU A 212 24.69 -3.12 1.40
CA LEU A 212 24.73 -2.05 0.39
C LEU A 212 25.31 -2.50 -0.97
N ARG A 213 25.92 -3.70 -1.04
CA ARG A 213 26.57 -4.20 -2.27
C ARG A 213 25.68 -5.02 -3.20
N GLN A 214 24.40 -5.21 -2.88
CA GLN A 214 23.50 -6.12 -3.61
C GLN A 214 22.39 -5.43 -4.41
N PHE A 215 22.47 -4.14 -4.66
CA PHE A 215 21.52 -3.50 -5.56
C PHE A 215 22.08 -3.52 -6.98
N PRO A 216 21.40 -4.15 -7.95
CA PRO A 216 21.76 -4.00 -9.35
C PRO A 216 21.58 -2.54 -9.78
N PRO A 217 22.39 -2.06 -10.74
CA PRO A 217 22.34 -0.72 -11.28
C PRO A 217 21.01 -0.42 -11.96
#